data_c64a2fe9bcb0d16d65447ab9ec6841bc
#
_entry.id   c64a2fe9bcb0d16d65447ab9ec6841bc
#
_cell.length_a   1.000
_cell.length_b   1.000
_cell.length_c   1.000
_cell.angle_alpha   90.00
_cell.angle_beta   90.00
_cell.angle_gamma   90.00
#
_symmetry.space_group_name_H-M   'P 1'
#
loop_
_entity.id
_entity.type
_entity.pdbx_description
1 polymer ?
#
loop_
_entity_poly.entity_id
_entity_poly.type
_entity_poly.pdbx_seq_one_letter_code
_entity_poly.pdbx_strand_id
1 'polypeptide(L)'
;MSAEDPSLTELAATFPSGAMLLNIGVDVIEVERVKKVYERQKERFLKRVFTQEEQDYCFSKSNPFPHLAARFAAKEAVSKSFSTGIGKLFSWTSCSIYHGPRMQPLVRLDEQGKALLKSLGATEVRITLSHTKTTAVAVAALVNQ
;
A
#
# COMPACT_ATOMS: atom_id res chain seq x y z
N MET A 1 -7.42 38.86 -7.02
CA MET A 1 -7.18 37.65 -6.21
C MET A 1 -8.27 36.61 -6.56
N SER A 2 -7.86 35.51 -7.13
CA SER A 2 -8.79 34.39 -7.29
C SER A 2 -9.14 33.84 -5.90
N ALA A 3 -10.42 33.65 -5.62
CA ALA A 3 -10.82 32.90 -4.42
C ALA A 3 -10.18 31.51 -4.50
N GLU A 4 -9.49 31.10 -3.43
CA GLU A 4 -8.95 29.74 -3.37
C GLU A 4 -10.13 28.75 -3.45
N ASP A 5 -9.98 27.76 -4.29
CA ASP A 5 -10.94 26.68 -4.38
C ASP A 5 -10.93 25.89 -3.04
N PRO A 6 -12.05 25.87 -2.27
CA PRO A 6 -12.07 25.15 -1.00
C PRO A 6 -11.69 23.68 -1.13
N SER A 7 -11.97 23.05 -2.28
CA SER A 7 -11.63 21.65 -2.51
C SER A 7 -10.12 21.44 -2.60
N LEU A 8 -9.39 22.41 -3.14
CA LEU A 8 -7.92 22.39 -3.20
C LEU A 8 -7.30 22.63 -1.83
N THR A 9 -7.90 23.52 -1.02
CA THR A 9 -7.43 23.75 0.34
C THR A 9 -7.60 22.50 1.20
N GLU A 10 -8.76 21.84 1.12
CA GLU A 10 -8.99 20.58 1.80
C GLU A 10 -8.01 19.50 1.36
N LEU A 11 -7.78 19.40 0.06
CA LEU A 11 -6.85 18.44 -0.51
C LEU A 11 -5.41 18.70 -0.02
N ALA A 12 -4.96 19.95 -0.08
CA ALA A 12 -3.63 20.33 0.36
C ALA A 12 -3.40 20.01 1.85
N ALA A 13 -4.44 20.12 2.68
CA ALA A 13 -4.37 19.79 4.10
C ALA A 13 -4.10 18.30 4.35
N THR A 14 -4.31 17.43 3.37
CA THR A 14 -3.99 16.00 3.50
C THR A 14 -2.52 15.70 3.25
N PHE A 15 -1.75 16.65 2.71
CA PHE A 15 -0.34 16.43 2.43
C PHE A 15 0.52 16.73 3.65
N PRO A 16 1.61 15.96 3.87
CA PRO A 16 2.54 16.29 4.93
C PRO A 16 3.23 17.63 4.63
N SER A 17 3.23 18.54 5.61
CA SER A 17 3.86 19.85 5.49
C SER A 17 5.22 19.82 6.17
N GLY A 18 6.27 20.28 5.45
CA GLY A 18 7.62 20.28 5.98
C GLY A 18 8.20 18.88 6.17
N ALA A 19 7.63 17.88 5.51
CA ALA A 19 8.07 16.51 5.64
C ALA A 19 9.41 16.27 4.96
N MET A 20 10.22 15.39 5.57
CA MET A 20 11.46 14.89 4.99
C MET A 20 11.21 13.50 4.40
N LEU A 21 11.61 13.31 3.15
CA LEU A 21 11.62 11.97 2.54
C LEU A 21 12.81 11.20 3.09
N LEU A 22 12.54 10.08 3.76
CA LEU A 22 13.59 9.22 4.32
C LEU A 22 14.00 8.12 3.35
N ASN A 23 13.03 7.50 2.68
CA ASN A 23 13.30 6.41 1.75
C ASN A 23 12.10 6.20 0.82
N ILE A 24 12.34 5.47 -0.26
CA ILE A 24 11.31 5.07 -1.21
C ILE A 24 11.41 3.57 -1.50
N GLY A 25 10.30 2.99 -1.92
CA GLY A 25 10.25 1.62 -2.39
C GLY A 25 9.36 1.53 -3.62
N VAL A 26 9.66 0.63 -4.52
CA VAL A 26 8.87 0.38 -5.72
C VAL A 26 8.80 -1.12 -5.96
N ASP A 27 7.66 -1.57 -6.44
CA ASP A 27 7.47 -2.95 -6.87
C ASP A 27 6.58 -3.01 -8.09
N VAL A 28 6.88 -3.95 -8.97
CA VAL A 28 6.12 -4.24 -10.18
C VAL A 28 5.84 -5.73 -10.20
N ILE A 29 4.60 -6.11 -10.49
CA ILE A 29 4.23 -7.52 -10.57
C ILE A 29 3.26 -7.76 -11.73
N GLU A 30 3.40 -8.91 -12.36
CA GLU A 30 2.43 -9.35 -13.36
C GLU A 30 1.18 -9.90 -12.68
N VAL A 31 0.01 -9.45 -13.13
CA VAL A 31 -1.30 -9.87 -12.59
C VAL A 31 -1.46 -11.39 -12.71
N GLU A 32 -1.02 -11.97 -13.82
CA GLU A 32 -1.11 -13.41 -14.07
C GLU A 32 -0.32 -14.22 -13.04
N ARG A 33 0.80 -13.69 -12.55
CA ARG A 33 1.60 -14.34 -11.52
C ARG A 33 0.82 -14.47 -10.20
N VAL A 34 0.11 -13.42 -9.80
CA VAL A 34 -0.73 -13.44 -8.61
C VAL A 34 -1.89 -14.41 -8.80
N LYS A 35 -2.52 -14.39 -9.96
CA LYS A 35 -3.62 -15.30 -10.29
C LYS A 35 -3.18 -16.76 -10.19
N LYS A 36 -2.02 -17.11 -10.73
CA LYS A 36 -1.49 -18.48 -10.66
C LYS A 36 -1.21 -18.93 -9.23
N VAL A 37 -0.65 -18.08 -8.39
CA VAL A 37 -0.43 -18.41 -6.98
C VAL A 37 -1.78 -18.65 -6.28
N TYR A 38 -2.75 -17.78 -6.52
CA TYR A 38 -4.09 -17.95 -5.97
C TYR A 38 -4.74 -19.27 -6.42
N GLU A 39 -4.64 -19.62 -7.71
CA GLU A 39 -5.20 -20.88 -8.22
C GLU A 39 -4.59 -22.12 -7.55
N ARG A 40 -3.32 -22.06 -7.19
CA ARG A 40 -2.63 -23.17 -6.51
C ARG A 40 -2.90 -23.24 -5.02
N GLN A 41 -2.93 -22.11 -4.33
CA GLN A 41 -2.94 -22.03 -2.87
C GLN A 41 -4.27 -21.59 -2.27
N LYS A 42 -5.15 -20.95 -3.07
CA LYS A 42 -6.49 -20.48 -2.66
C LYS A 42 -6.44 -19.69 -1.34
N GLU A 43 -7.25 -20.10 -0.36
CA GLU A 43 -7.39 -19.42 0.92
C GLU A 43 -6.07 -19.25 1.68
N ARG A 44 -5.17 -20.20 1.54
CA ARG A 44 -3.86 -20.14 2.22
C ARG A 44 -3.03 -18.94 1.74
N PHE A 45 -3.06 -18.66 0.43
CA PHE A 45 -2.40 -17.49 -0.14
C PHE A 45 -3.06 -16.19 0.35
N LEU A 46 -4.39 -16.12 0.25
CA LEU A 46 -5.14 -14.94 0.67
C LEU A 46 -4.90 -14.62 2.14
N LYS A 47 -4.99 -15.61 3.00
CA LYS A 47 -4.83 -15.44 4.44
C LYS A 47 -3.42 -15.01 4.84
N ARG A 48 -2.41 -15.52 4.14
CA ARG A 48 -1.02 -15.18 4.40
C ARG A 48 -0.66 -13.76 3.98
N VAL A 49 -1.17 -13.31 2.85
CA VAL A 49 -0.72 -12.07 2.21
C VAL A 49 -1.64 -10.90 2.47
N PHE A 50 -2.95 -11.12 2.52
CA PHE A 50 -3.94 -10.04 2.54
C PHE A 50 -4.73 -10.04 3.84
N THR A 51 -5.02 -8.82 4.34
CA THR A 51 -5.97 -8.65 5.44
C THR A 51 -7.38 -8.93 4.94
N GLN A 52 -8.31 -9.18 5.88
CA GLN A 52 -9.70 -9.42 5.51
C GLN A 52 -10.31 -8.22 4.78
N GLU A 53 -9.99 -7.01 5.21
CA GLU A 53 -10.43 -5.78 4.54
C GLU A 53 -9.99 -5.72 3.08
N GLU A 54 -8.75 -6.10 2.81
CA GLU A 54 -8.21 -6.16 1.43
C GLU A 54 -8.89 -7.22 0.60
N GLN A 55 -9.14 -8.39 1.17
CA GLN A 55 -9.84 -9.48 0.49
C GLN A 55 -11.26 -9.06 0.13
N ASP A 56 -11.98 -8.48 1.06
CA ASP A 56 -13.37 -8.03 0.85
C ASP A 56 -13.44 -7.00 -0.28
N TYR A 57 -12.53 -6.04 -0.29
CA TYR A 57 -12.48 -5.04 -1.35
C TYR A 57 -12.17 -5.67 -2.71
N CYS A 58 -11.14 -6.48 -2.81
CA CYS A 58 -10.71 -7.07 -4.08
C CYS A 58 -11.78 -7.97 -4.68
N PHE A 59 -12.40 -8.80 -3.85
CA PHE A 59 -13.44 -9.74 -4.32
C PHE A 59 -14.80 -9.07 -4.54
N SER A 60 -14.97 -7.82 -4.17
CA SER A 60 -16.14 -7.01 -4.58
C SER A 60 -16.09 -6.61 -6.06
N LYS A 61 -14.93 -6.74 -6.70
CA LYS A 61 -14.72 -6.38 -8.10
C LYS A 61 -15.00 -7.57 -9.01
N SER A 62 -15.42 -7.28 -10.25
CA SER A 62 -15.70 -8.34 -11.24
C SER A 62 -14.46 -9.16 -11.58
N ASN A 63 -13.28 -8.53 -11.61
CA ASN A 63 -12.00 -9.21 -11.72
C ASN A 63 -11.12 -8.80 -10.55
N PRO A 64 -10.96 -9.67 -9.53
CA PRO A 64 -10.19 -9.31 -8.34
C PRO A 64 -8.68 -9.26 -8.56
N PHE A 65 -8.15 -9.90 -9.59
CA PHE A 65 -6.72 -10.14 -9.72
C PHE A 65 -5.88 -8.89 -9.94
N PRO A 66 -6.27 -7.89 -10.75
CA PRO A 66 -5.53 -6.64 -10.80
C PRO A 66 -5.48 -5.91 -9.46
N HIS A 67 -6.55 -5.99 -8.68
CA HIS A 67 -6.64 -5.36 -7.35
C HIS A 67 -5.79 -6.10 -6.32
N LEU A 68 -5.77 -7.43 -6.35
CA LEU A 68 -4.87 -8.24 -5.52
C LEU A 68 -3.41 -7.97 -5.88
N ALA A 69 -3.09 -7.92 -7.16
CA ALA A 69 -1.74 -7.66 -7.63
C ALA A 69 -1.25 -6.27 -7.20
N ALA A 70 -2.09 -5.25 -7.29
CA ALA A 70 -1.75 -3.89 -6.85
C ALA A 70 -1.45 -3.86 -5.35
N ARG A 71 -2.21 -4.57 -4.54
CA ARG A 71 -1.97 -4.65 -3.09
C ARG A 71 -0.73 -5.47 -2.75
N PHE A 72 -0.51 -6.55 -3.48
CA PHE A 72 0.72 -7.33 -3.34
C PHE A 72 1.95 -6.44 -3.61
N ALA A 73 1.95 -5.71 -4.73
CA ALA A 73 3.01 -4.79 -5.07
C ALA A 73 3.17 -3.68 -4.02
N ALA A 74 2.07 -3.17 -3.47
CA ALA A 74 2.09 -2.14 -2.43
C ALA A 74 2.79 -2.63 -1.16
N LYS A 75 2.49 -3.86 -0.72
CA LYS A 75 3.11 -4.45 0.47
C LYS A 75 4.61 -4.63 0.28
N GLU A 76 5.03 -5.10 -0.89
CA GLU A 76 6.44 -5.20 -1.25
C GLU A 76 7.11 -3.82 -1.28
N ALA A 77 6.47 -2.83 -1.90
CA ALA A 77 7.01 -1.47 -1.97
C ALA A 77 7.18 -0.86 -0.58
N VAL A 78 6.19 -1.05 0.31
CA VAL A 78 6.28 -0.58 1.71
C VAL A 78 7.44 -1.26 2.42
N SER A 79 7.59 -2.56 2.29
CA SER A 79 8.70 -3.30 2.91
C SER A 79 10.07 -2.83 2.42
N LYS A 80 10.17 -2.48 1.14
CA LYS A 80 11.38 -1.90 0.55
C LYS A 80 11.65 -0.50 1.08
N SER A 81 10.61 0.33 1.27
CA SER A 81 10.78 1.64 1.88
C SER A 81 11.31 1.56 3.31
N PHE A 82 10.97 0.49 4.03
CA PHE A 82 11.52 0.18 5.36
C PHE A 82 12.92 -0.45 5.28
N SER A 83 13.40 -0.81 4.10
CA SER A 83 14.67 -1.52 3.88
C SER A 83 14.74 -2.90 4.54
N THR A 84 13.60 -3.47 4.90
CA THR A 84 13.53 -4.79 5.54
C THR A 84 13.15 -5.91 4.59
N GLY A 85 12.41 -5.59 3.53
CA GLY A 85 11.69 -6.61 2.79
C GLY A 85 10.61 -7.27 3.65
N ILE A 86 9.90 -8.23 3.08
CA ILE A 86 8.94 -9.05 3.80
C ILE A 86 9.70 -10.15 4.55
N GLY A 87 9.47 -10.29 5.86
CA GLY A 87 10.15 -11.27 6.70
C GLY A 87 9.84 -11.09 8.18
N LYS A 88 10.84 -11.31 9.02
CA LYS A 88 10.67 -11.24 10.49
C LYS A 88 10.28 -9.86 11.00
N LEU A 89 10.84 -8.81 10.41
CA LEU A 89 10.63 -7.43 10.86
C LEU A 89 9.34 -6.83 10.34
N PHE A 90 8.85 -7.31 9.20
CA PHE A 90 7.66 -6.79 8.57
C PHE A 90 6.98 -7.91 7.78
N SER A 91 5.80 -8.31 8.20
CA SER A 91 5.05 -9.39 7.55
C SER A 91 4.05 -8.82 6.53
N TRP A 92 3.52 -9.69 5.68
CA TRP A 92 2.52 -9.32 4.68
C TRP A 92 1.32 -8.59 5.27
N THR A 93 0.85 -9.02 6.44
CA THR A 93 -0.33 -8.44 7.10
C THR A 93 0.02 -7.32 8.09
N SER A 94 1.31 -6.96 8.20
CA SER A 94 1.72 -5.79 8.99
C SER A 94 1.23 -4.48 8.39
N CYS A 95 0.88 -4.46 7.10
CA CYS A 95 0.19 -3.33 6.50
C CYS A 95 -1.09 -3.79 5.79
N SER A 96 -2.10 -2.94 5.84
CA SER A 96 -3.36 -3.11 5.13
C SER A 96 -3.60 -1.88 4.25
N ILE A 97 -3.87 -2.11 2.98
CA ILE A 97 -4.14 -1.04 2.03
C ILE A 97 -5.64 -0.81 2.00
N TYR A 98 -6.05 0.42 2.23
CA TYR A 98 -7.46 0.82 2.18
C TYR A 98 -7.59 2.13 1.40
N HIS A 99 -8.81 2.57 1.16
CA HIS A 99 -9.07 3.79 0.41
C HIS A 99 -9.60 4.89 1.33
N GLY A 100 -9.08 6.09 1.16
CA GLY A 100 -9.61 7.28 1.81
C GLY A 100 -10.84 7.84 1.09
N PRO A 101 -11.38 8.98 1.55
CA PRO A 101 -12.60 9.57 1.02
C PRO A 101 -12.56 9.92 -0.46
N ARG A 102 -11.37 10.14 -1.01
CA ARG A 102 -11.15 10.47 -2.43
C ARG A 102 -10.66 9.27 -3.24
N MET A 103 -10.87 8.05 -2.72
CA MET A 103 -10.37 6.81 -3.30
C MET A 103 -8.85 6.73 -3.38
N GLN A 104 -8.14 7.63 -2.67
CA GLN A 104 -6.68 7.56 -2.56
C GLN A 104 -6.27 6.34 -1.73
N PRO A 105 -5.23 5.59 -2.14
CA PRO A 105 -4.77 4.46 -1.35
C PRO A 105 -4.03 4.95 -0.11
N LEU A 106 -4.36 4.35 1.02
CA LEU A 106 -3.76 4.64 2.32
C LEU A 106 -3.25 3.35 2.95
N VAL A 107 -2.28 3.48 3.86
CA VAL A 107 -1.67 2.36 4.56
C VAL A 107 -2.05 2.40 6.04
N ARG A 108 -2.59 1.29 6.52
CA ARG A 108 -2.78 1.06 7.96
C ARG A 108 -1.76 0.04 8.41
N LEU A 109 -0.96 0.38 9.43
CA LEU A 109 0.04 -0.51 10.00
C LEU A 109 -0.49 -1.18 11.26
N ASP A 110 -0.12 -2.44 11.48
CA ASP A 110 -0.34 -3.12 12.75
C ASP A 110 0.69 -2.65 13.79
N GLU A 111 0.66 -3.21 14.99
CA GLU A 111 1.58 -2.80 16.05
C GLU A 111 3.04 -3.05 15.69
N GLN A 112 3.34 -4.16 15.00
CA GLN A 112 4.69 -4.45 14.50
C GLN A 112 5.15 -3.40 13.48
N GLY A 113 4.30 -3.07 12.53
CA GLY A 113 4.58 -2.05 11.50
C GLY A 113 4.75 -0.66 12.09
N LYS A 114 3.93 -0.29 13.08
CA LYS A 114 4.04 0.99 13.78
C LYS A 114 5.35 1.10 14.57
N ALA A 115 5.74 0.03 15.25
CA ALA A 115 6.99 0.00 16.00
C ALA A 115 8.20 0.14 15.07
N LEU A 116 8.17 -0.55 13.94
CA LEU A 116 9.21 -0.44 12.91
C LEU A 116 9.29 0.98 12.33
N LEU A 117 8.14 1.56 11.97
CA LEU A 117 8.05 2.94 11.50
C LEU A 117 8.74 3.90 12.46
N LYS A 118 8.39 3.82 13.73
CA LYS A 118 8.96 4.67 14.80
C LYS A 118 10.47 4.44 14.94
N SER A 119 10.92 3.20 14.91
CA SER A 119 12.35 2.86 15.07
C SER A 119 13.20 3.41 13.92
N LEU A 120 12.61 3.62 12.74
CA LEU A 120 13.30 4.19 11.58
C LEU A 120 13.23 5.72 11.55
N GLY A 121 12.66 6.35 12.58
CA GLY A 121 12.54 7.80 12.65
C GLY A 121 11.48 8.36 11.69
N ALA A 122 10.55 7.53 11.25
CA ALA A 122 9.49 7.93 10.35
C ALA A 122 8.19 8.17 11.10
N THR A 123 7.32 8.98 10.51
CA THR A 123 5.99 9.26 11.05
C THR A 123 4.88 8.69 10.18
N GLU A 124 5.16 8.47 8.88
CA GLU A 124 4.13 8.04 7.93
C GLU A 124 4.77 7.28 6.78
N VAL A 125 4.02 6.35 6.20
CA VAL A 125 4.32 5.78 4.89
C VAL A 125 3.17 6.11 3.95
N ARG A 126 3.49 6.64 2.78
CA ARG A 126 2.52 6.98 1.74
C ARG A 126 2.75 6.11 0.53
N ILE A 127 1.66 5.80 -0.18
CA ILE A 127 1.73 4.93 -1.36
C ILE A 127 0.95 5.52 -2.52
N THR A 128 1.33 5.08 -3.71
CA THR A 128 0.51 5.22 -4.90
C THR A 128 0.54 3.91 -5.67
N LEU A 129 -0.55 3.60 -6.34
CA LEU A 129 -0.77 2.35 -7.07
C LEU A 129 -1.20 2.65 -8.49
N SER A 130 -0.81 1.79 -9.41
CA SER A 130 -1.35 1.79 -10.77
C SER A 130 -1.38 0.38 -11.31
N HIS A 131 -2.37 0.08 -12.15
CA HIS A 131 -2.42 -1.22 -12.81
C HIS A 131 -3.05 -1.12 -14.19
N THR A 132 -2.64 -2.03 -15.03
CA THR A 132 -3.28 -2.36 -16.30
C THR A 132 -3.95 -3.73 -16.16
N LYS A 133 -4.42 -4.29 -17.26
CA LYS A 133 -4.93 -5.68 -17.26
C LYS A 133 -3.86 -6.70 -16.90
N THR A 134 -2.60 -6.41 -17.20
CA THR A 134 -1.49 -7.38 -17.10
C THR A 134 -0.47 -7.07 -16.01
N THR A 135 -0.37 -5.82 -15.58
CA THR A 135 0.74 -5.38 -14.70
C THR A 135 0.22 -4.46 -13.60
N ALA A 136 0.74 -4.62 -12.40
CA ALA A 136 0.50 -3.70 -11.28
C ALA A 136 1.82 -3.13 -10.79
N VAL A 137 1.81 -1.87 -10.39
CA VAL A 137 2.96 -1.17 -9.84
C VAL A 137 2.54 -0.41 -8.59
N ALA A 138 3.44 -0.35 -7.62
CA ALA A 138 3.25 0.44 -6.41
C ALA A 138 4.54 1.18 -6.08
N VAL A 139 4.38 2.40 -5.56
CA VAL A 139 5.48 3.19 -5.01
C VAL A 139 5.11 3.54 -3.58
N ALA A 140 6.08 3.40 -2.67
CA ALA A 140 5.95 3.80 -1.28
C ALA A 140 6.98 4.86 -0.94
N ALA A 141 6.59 5.83 -0.13
CA ALA A 141 7.47 6.87 0.39
C ALA A 141 7.42 6.86 1.91
N LEU A 142 8.57 6.71 2.54
CA LEU A 142 8.73 6.76 3.98
C LEU A 142 9.10 8.19 4.36
N VAL A 143 8.30 8.84 5.19
CA VAL A 143 8.46 10.25 5.51
C VAL A 143 8.53 10.49 7.01
N ASN A 144 9.26 11.55 7.38
CA ASN A 144 9.26 12.15 8.71
C ASN A 144 8.68 13.55 8.63
N GLN A 145 7.72 13.80 9.46
CA GLN A 145 7.06 15.11 9.53
C GLN A 145 7.26 15.76 10.88
#